data_78283af0b1bbccb5e89ff2aeb610f85e
#
_entry.id   78283af0b1bbccb5e89ff2aeb610f85e
#
_cell.length_a   1.000
_cell.length_b   1.000
_cell.length_c   1.000
_cell.angle_alpha   90.00
_cell.angle_beta   90.00
_cell.angle_gamma   90.00
#
_symmetry.space_group_name_H-M   'P 1'
#
loop_
_entity.id
_entity.type
_entity.pdbx_description
1 polymer ?
#
loop_
_entity_poly.entity_id
_entity_poly.type
_entity_poly.pdbx_seq_one_letter_code
_entity_poly.pdbx_strand_id
1 'polypeptide(L)'
;MRGRTAIGRAVGLLLLAAGSPAAAFAQDDGLQPYQLVRSLQLVQDRIAGGDHAALPMQAKLLEMTDARLRAADAGDFKDPKNFRALLVYGMSGGNPVTVEAAASRAATDPQSLAIAKGVVAYLNGRPAAAIEILKPIDPMSVPADLGAFLALVKGSLLATDEPATALTLLDEARLLSPGTLVEEAALRRSVGLAATQGDAARFALASTQYVAGYLYSPYASQFADSFVSGVIALHMSISQDKLADITSMMDPEREKVIYLRIARRAAIDGLSDLSAFASARAEQGRNGKGNQDDPRAVLYSSLSTVTSATIDDVRARLGTIDRGKLSESDRALLDAAQAVAGEVVAPVRAAAMNETEAAGPAKSDAAKPAETEAASPADAEGLPPVEGAMAEQPAPVKPADAPAAASAP
;
A
#
# COMPACT_ATOMS: atom_id res chain seq x y z
N MET A 1 84.56 -17.57 -51.96
CA MET A 1 85.39 -16.42 -52.40
C MET A 1 84.48 -15.20 -52.30
N ARG A 2 84.66 -14.41 -51.21
CA ARG A 2 85.25 -13.07 -51.24
C ARG A 2 84.49 -12.13 -52.16
N GLY A 3 83.78 -11.14 -51.56
CA GLY A 3 84.11 -9.77 -51.70
C GLY A 3 83.15 -8.86 -50.96
N ARG A 4 83.69 -8.19 -49.99
CA ARG A 4 83.14 -7.04 -49.20
C ARG A 4 83.24 -5.77 -50.06
N THR A 5 82.30 -4.82 -49.94
CA THR A 5 82.48 -3.34 -49.89
C THR A 5 81.16 -2.72 -49.55
N ALA A 6 80.89 -2.07 -48.49
CA ALA A 6 81.29 -0.87 -47.76
C ALA A 6 80.81 0.44 -48.45
N ILE A 7 80.06 1.22 -47.61
CA ILE A 7 80.01 2.67 -47.42
C ILE A 7 79.02 3.47 -48.28
N GLY A 8 78.19 4.21 -47.50
CA GLY A 8 77.44 5.37 -47.98
C GLY A 8 76.43 5.86 -46.91
N ARG A 9 76.96 6.55 -45.86
CA ARG A 9 76.08 7.30 -44.89
C ARG A 9 75.61 8.59 -45.55
N ALA A 10 74.30 8.74 -45.72
CA ALA A 10 73.68 10.03 -45.94
C ALA A 10 72.72 10.29 -44.81
N VAL A 11 73.09 11.27 -44.00
CA VAL A 11 72.27 11.79 -42.87
C VAL A 11 71.30 12.77 -43.50
N GLY A 12 70.04 12.35 -43.63
CA GLY A 12 68.90 13.21 -43.97
C GLY A 12 68.16 13.60 -42.69
N LEU A 13 68.30 14.86 -42.25
CA LEU A 13 67.63 15.45 -41.16
C LEU A 13 66.13 15.69 -41.57
N LEU A 14 65.23 14.80 -41.21
CA LEU A 14 63.79 14.99 -41.39
C LEU A 14 63.23 15.65 -40.07
N LEU A 15 62.90 16.96 -40.16
CA LEU A 15 62.15 17.67 -39.16
C LEU A 15 60.70 17.07 -39.09
N LEU A 16 60.48 16.20 -38.14
CA LEU A 16 59.13 15.81 -37.75
C LEU A 16 58.49 16.98 -36.98
N ALA A 17 57.56 17.66 -37.67
CA ALA A 17 56.63 18.54 -37.03
C ALA A 17 55.74 17.66 -36.11
N ALA A 18 56.00 17.73 -34.80
CA ALA A 18 55.12 17.13 -33.78
C ALA A 18 53.80 17.93 -33.74
N GLY A 19 52.85 17.51 -34.59
CA GLY A 19 51.44 17.81 -34.41
C GLY A 19 50.98 17.06 -33.17
N SER A 20 50.87 17.75 -32.02
CA SER A 20 50.17 17.21 -30.88
C SER A 20 48.76 16.84 -31.29
N PRO A 21 48.31 15.60 -31.14
CA PRO A 21 46.88 15.34 -31.17
C PRO A 21 46.31 16.11 -30.01
N ALA A 22 45.54 17.17 -30.29
CA ALA A 22 44.58 17.69 -29.30
C ALA A 22 43.77 16.47 -28.88
N ALA A 23 44.05 15.96 -27.65
CA ALA A 23 43.19 15.01 -27.01
C ALA A 23 41.83 15.71 -26.96
N ALA A 24 40.93 15.29 -27.85
CA ALA A 24 39.52 15.52 -27.65
C ALA A 24 39.26 14.93 -26.28
N PHE A 25 39.20 15.79 -25.27
CA PHE A 25 38.59 15.41 -24.00
C PHE A 25 37.22 14.92 -24.41
N ALA A 26 37.03 13.60 -24.40
CA ALA A 26 35.69 13.02 -24.33
C ALA A 26 35.05 13.75 -23.17
N GLN A 27 34.11 14.64 -23.48
CA GLN A 27 33.18 15.12 -22.48
C GLN A 27 32.70 13.84 -21.82
N ASP A 28 32.97 13.76 -20.54
CA ASP A 28 32.37 12.75 -19.65
C ASP A 28 30.87 13.07 -19.70
N ASP A 29 30.20 12.56 -20.75
CA ASP A 29 28.77 12.66 -20.92
C ASP A 29 28.19 11.78 -19.82
N GLY A 30 28.09 12.36 -18.63
CA GLY A 30 27.45 11.74 -17.49
C GLY A 30 26.12 11.14 -17.92
N LEU A 31 25.68 10.08 -17.24
CA LEU A 31 24.46 9.35 -17.59
C LEU A 31 23.32 10.31 -17.94
N GLN A 32 22.65 10.04 -19.04
CA GLN A 32 21.49 10.82 -19.46
C GLN A 32 20.34 10.67 -18.46
N PRO A 33 19.48 11.69 -18.25
CA PRO A 33 18.36 11.62 -17.32
C PRO A 33 17.52 10.36 -17.47
N TYR A 34 17.22 9.96 -18.71
CA TYR A 34 16.40 8.76 -18.96
C TYR A 34 17.08 7.46 -18.50
N GLN A 35 18.40 7.39 -18.49
CA GLN A 35 19.15 6.21 -18.03
C GLN A 35 19.08 6.06 -16.50
N LEU A 36 19.18 7.18 -15.78
CA LEU A 36 19.04 7.21 -14.32
C LEU A 36 17.61 6.84 -13.90
N VAL A 37 16.59 7.41 -14.57
CA VAL A 37 15.19 7.09 -14.30
C VAL A 37 14.88 5.63 -14.60
N ARG A 38 15.42 5.06 -15.69
CA ARG A 38 15.28 3.63 -15.96
C ARG A 38 15.91 2.77 -14.84
N SER A 39 17.08 3.16 -14.34
CA SER A 39 17.72 2.47 -13.22
C SER A 39 16.87 2.58 -11.93
N LEU A 40 16.28 3.75 -11.70
CA LEU A 40 15.34 3.97 -10.58
C LEU A 40 14.12 3.05 -10.69
N GLN A 41 13.48 2.98 -11.87
CA GLN A 41 12.33 2.09 -12.10
C GLN A 41 12.70 0.62 -11.84
N LEU A 42 13.84 0.13 -12.36
CA LEU A 42 14.28 -1.24 -12.11
C LEU A 42 14.49 -1.56 -10.62
N VAL A 43 14.98 -0.60 -9.84
CA VAL A 43 15.12 -0.76 -8.39
C VAL A 43 13.75 -0.74 -7.71
N GLN A 44 12.86 0.14 -8.12
CA GLN A 44 11.48 0.20 -7.61
C GLN A 44 10.71 -1.09 -7.89
N ASP A 45 10.89 -1.69 -9.06
CA ASP A 45 10.24 -2.96 -9.42
C ASP A 45 10.78 -4.13 -8.56
N ARG A 46 12.08 -4.15 -8.25
CA ARG A 46 12.64 -5.12 -7.30
C ARG A 46 12.07 -4.95 -5.90
N ILE A 47 11.89 -3.70 -5.45
CA ILE A 47 11.26 -3.39 -4.16
C ILE A 47 9.81 -3.87 -4.14
N ALA A 48 9.03 -3.63 -5.19
CA ALA A 48 7.67 -4.15 -5.33
C ALA A 48 7.61 -5.68 -5.23
N GLY A 49 8.60 -6.37 -5.81
CA GLY A 49 8.77 -7.83 -5.71
C GLY A 49 9.27 -8.32 -4.35
N GLY A 50 9.58 -7.43 -3.38
CA GLY A 50 9.97 -7.78 -2.02
C GLY A 50 11.47 -7.64 -1.69
N ASP A 51 12.28 -7.07 -2.58
CA ASP A 51 13.70 -6.80 -2.29
C ASP A 51 13.84 -5.52 -1.43
N HIS A 52 13.59 -5.64 -0.14
CA HIS A 52 13.70 -4.53 0.80
C HIS A 52 15.14 -4.00 0.94
N ALA A 53 16.16 -4.80 0.62
CA ALA A 53 17.55 -4.35 0.63
C ALA A 53 17.84 -3.30 -0.45
N ALA A 54 16.97 -3.17 -1.45
CA ALA A 54 17.09 -2.18 -2.51
C ALA A 54 16.59 -0.76 -2.13
N LEU A 55 15.90 -0.58 -0.99
CA LEU A 55 15.38 0.73 -0.55
C LEU A 55 16.46 1.83 -0.45
N PRO A 56 17.66 1.60 0.13
CA PRO A 56 18.71 2.62 0.13
C PRO A 56 19.18 3.00 -1.28
N MET A 57 19.18 2.05 -2.22
CA MET A 57 19.53 2.28 -3.62
C MET A 57 18.49 3.17 -4.30
N GLN A 58 17.20 2.97 -4.02
CA GLN A 58 16.14 3.85 -4.52
C GLN A 58 16.35 5.29 -4.09
N ALA A 59 16.59 5.52 -2.79
CA ALA A 59 16.87 6.85 -2.26
C ALA A 59 18.07 7.51 -2.97
N LYS A 60 19.16 6.75 -3.17
CA LYS A 60 20.35 7.24 -3.85
C LYS A 60 20.11 7.55 -5.33
N LEU A 61 19.34 6.74 -6.03
CA LEU A 61 18.98 6.98 -7.44
C LEU A 61 18.06 8.19 -7.59
N LEU A 62 17.14 8.43 -6.65
CA LEU A 62 16.33 9.65 -6.63
C LEU A 62 17.22 10.89 -6.48
N GLU A 63 18.18 10.88 -5.54
CA GLU A 63 19.15 11.97 -5.34
C GLU A 63 20.02 12.23 -6.59
N MET A 64 20.56 11.16 -7.21
CA MET A 64 21.37 11.27 -8.42
C MET A 64 20.56 11.80 -9.60
N THR A 65 19.31 11.35 -9.74
CA THR A 65 18.40 11.80 -10.79
C THR A 65 18.04 13.27 -10.59
N ASP A 66 17.76 13.69 -9.34
CA ASP A 66 17.52 15.08 -8.98
C ASP A 66 18.70 15.98 -9.38
N ALA A 67 19.91 15.62 -8.96
CA ALA A 67 21.12 16.37 -9.28
C ALA A 67 21.35 16.48 -10.80
N ARG A 68 21.16 15.38 -11.54
CA ARG A 68 21.31 15.37 -13.01
C ARG A 68 20.27 16.24 -13.72
N LEU A 69 19.01 16.20 -13.26
CA LEU A 69 17.93 17.00 -13.83
C LEU A 69 18.09 18.49 -13.51
N ARG A 70 18.63 18.83 -12.36
CA ARG A 70 18.98 20.23 -12.02
C ARG A 70 20.08 20.78 -12.92
N ALA A 71 21.06 19.94 -13.26
CA ALA A 71 22.18 20.30 -14.13
C ALA A 71 21.80 20.26 -15.62
N ALA A 72 20.67 19.66 -16.00
CA ALA A 72 20.24 19.53 -17.38
C ALA A 72 19.96 20.89 -18.03
N ASP A 73 20.42 21.07 -19.26
CA ASP A 73 20.16 22.26 -20.07
C ASP A 73 19.10 22.00 -21.16
N ALA A 74 18.82 23.01 -21.98
CA ALA A 74 17.90 22.89 -23.10
C ALA A 74 18.35 21.87 -24.16
N GLY A 75 19.68 21.60 -24.25
CA GLY A 75 20.26 20.62 -25.17
C GLY A 75 19.92 19.20 -24.74
N ASP A 76 19.95 18.91 -23.45
CA ASP A 76 19.56 17.60 -22.92
C ASP A 76 18.12 17.22 -23.29
N PHE A 77 17.21 18.20 -23.27
CA PHE A 77 15.78 17.97 -23.54
C PHE A 77 15.43 17.93 -25.03
N LYS A 78 16.41 18.07 -25.94
CA LYS A 78 16.21 17.77 -27.37
C LYS A 78 15.91 16.28 -27.61
N ASP A 79 16.45 15.38 -26.74
CA ASP A 79 15.99 14.00 -26.72
C ASP A 79 14.66 13.91 -25.91
N PRO A 80 13.54 13.57 -26.56
CA PRO A 80 12.24 13.48 -25.90
C PRO A 80 12.21 12.45 -24.77
N LYS A 81 13.14 11.49 -24.73
CA LYS A 81 13.29 10.53 -23.64
C LYS A 81 13.66 11.22 -22.32
N ASN A 82 14.48 12.27 -22.37
CA ASN A 82 14.90 13.00 -21.18
C ASN A 82 13.74 13.80 -20.57
N PHE A 83 12.88 14.38 -21.41
CA PHE A 83 11.69 15.07 -20.87
C PHE A 83 10.67 14.09 -20.30
N ARG A 84 10.43 12.94 -20.95
CA ARG A 84 9.61 11.87 -20.35
C ARG A 84 10.18 11.39 -19.02
N ALA A 85 11.50 11.20 -18.95
CA ALA A 85 12.17 10.83 -17.70
C ALA A 85 11.96 11.87 -16.59
N LEU A 86 11.97 13.16 -16.91
CA LEU A 86 11.61 14.23 -15.96
C LEU A 86 10.21 14.04 -15.40
N LEU A 87 9.21 13.73 -16.25
CA LEU A 87 7.83 13.51 -15.83
C LEU A 87 7.69 12.25 -14.97
N VAL A 88 8.32 11.14 -15.38
CA VAL A 88 8.34 9.89 -14.61
C VAL A 88 9.04 10.09 -13.27
N TYR A 89 10.18 10.80 -13.25
CA TYR A 89 10.86 11.15 -12.00
C TYR A 89 9.92 11.91 -11.03
N GLY A 90 9.20 12.93 -11.54
CA GLY A 90 8.22 13.66 -10.75
C GLY A 90 7.16 12.72 -10.15
N MET A 91 6.55 11.86 -10.97
CA MET A 91 5.52 10.91 -10.51
C MET A 91 6.07 9.75 -9.67
N SER A 92 7.38 9.58 -9.61
CA SER A 92 8.07 8.60 -8.74
C SER A 92 8.51 9.16 -7.38
N GLY A 93 7.97 10.32 -6.97
CA GLY A 93 8.33 10.98 -5.72
C GLY A 93 9.50 11.97 -5.88
N GLY A 94 9.68 12.52 -7.08
CA GLY A 94 10.70 13.53 -7.37
C GLY A 94 10.42 14.89 -6.74
N ASN A 95 11.43 15.76 -6.75
CA ASN A 95 11.33 17.11 -6.19
C ASN A 95 10.55 18.04 -7.13
N PRO A 96 9.42 18.66 -6.71
CA PRO A 96 8.61 19.54 -7.54
C PRO A 96 9.40 20.76 -8.07
N VAL A 97 10.32 21.32 -7.27
CA VAL A 97 11.15 22.45 -7.68
C VAL A 97 12.04 22.06 -8.85
N THR A 98 12.62 20.86 -8.81
CA THR A 98 13.45 20.33 -9.90
C THR A 98 12.64 20.09 -11.16
N VAL A 99 11.43 19.51 -11.02
CA VAL A 99 10.54 19.26 -12.17
C VAL A 99 10.14 20.59 -12.82
N GLU A 100 9.73 21.60 -12.06
CA GLU A 100 9.33 22.91 -12.55
C GLU A 100 10.48 23.62 -13.26
N ALA A 101 11.65 23.69 -12.61
CA ALA A 101 12.83 24.36 -13.14
C ALA A 101 13.35 23.67 -14.41
N ALA A 102 13.36 22.34 -14.45
CA ALA A 102 13.80 21.60 -15.64
C ALA A 102 12.80 21.75 -16.80
N ALA A 103 11.49 21.65 -16.53
CA ALA A 103 10.45 21.83 -17.53
C ALA A 103 10.47 23.24 -18.16
N SER A 104 10.80 24.28 -17.37
CA SER A 104 10.89 25.66 -17.90
C SER A 104 12.05 25.87 -18.89
N ARG A 105 13.09 25.04 -18.85
CA ARG A 105 14.22 25.08 -19.78
C ARG A 105 13.99 24.28 -21.07
N ALA A 106 13.01 23.38 -21.05
CA ALA A 106 12.76 22.47 -22.15
C ALA A 106 11.90 23.12 -23.23
N ALA A 107 12.31 23.03 -24.48
CA ALA A 107 11.46 23.30 -25.63
C ALA A 107 10.74 22.00 -26.02
N THR A 108 9.51 21.82 -25.58
CA THR A 108 8.72 20.61 -25.81
C THR A 108 7.29 20.97 -26.22
N ASP A 109 6.50 19.97 -26.58
CA ASP A 109 5.11 20.16 -27.00
C ASP A 109 4.20 20.63 -25.85
N PRO A 110 3.06 21.27 -26.18
CA PRO A 110 2.14 21.81 -25.17
C PRO A 110 1.55 20.74 -24.24
N GLN A 111 1.32 19.52 -24.70
CA GLN A 111 0.78 18.42 -23.89
C GLN A 111 1.78 17.99 -22.84
N SER A 112 3.04 17.78 -23.21
CA SER A 112 4.12 17.44 -22.28
C SER A 112 4.31 18.52 -21.21
N LEU A 113 4.22 19.82 -21.58
CA LEU A 113 4.27 20.94 -20.62
C LEU A 113 3.04 20.95 -19.70
N ALA A 114 1.85 20.61 -20.19
CA ALA A 114 0.66 20.50 -19.37
C ALA A 114 0.81 19.36 -18.36
N ILE A 115 1.34 18.19 -18.78
CA ILE A 115 1.64 17.09 -17.86
C ILE A 115 2.61 17.54 -16.77
N ALA A 116 3.70 18.24 -17.12
CA ALA A 116 4.67 18.76 -16.15
C ALA A 116 4.00 19.67 -15.11
N LYS A 117 3.16 20.61 -15.54
CA LYS A 117 2.41 21.49 -14.64
C LYS A 117 1.45 20.73 -13.72
N GLY A 118 0.74 19.75 -14.26
CA GLY A 118 -0.16 18.89 -13.49
C GLY A 118 0.60 18.06 -12.45
N VAL A 119 1.75 17.49 -12.82
CA VAL A 119 2.63 16.75 -11.91
C VAL A 119 3.17 17.64 -10.80
N VAL A 120 3.61 18.87 -11.12
CA VAL A 120 4.06 19.85 -10.11
C VAL A 120 2.91 20.23 -9.16
N ALA A 121 1.70 20.42 -9.68
CA ALA A 121 0.52 20.69 -8.84
C ALA A 121 0.22 19.51 -7.90
N TYR A 122 0.30 18.27 -8.40
CA TYR A 122 0.14 17.05 -7.63
C TYR A 122 1.18 16.94 -6.51
N LEU A 123 2.47 17.10 -6.82
CA LEU A 123 3.57 17.02 -5.86
C LEU A 123 3.51 18.11 -4.77
N ASN A 124 2.94 19.27 -5.09
CA ASN A 124 2.73 20.36 -4.14
C ASN A 124 1.42 20.24 -3.34
N GLY A 125 0.74 19.08 -3.35
CA GLY A 125 -0.48 18.86 -2.59
C GLY A 125 -1.66 19.75 -3.06
N ARG A 126 -1.74 20.08 -4.35
CA ARG A 126 -2.83 20.85 -4.96
C ARG A 126 -3.68 19.97 -5.90
N PRO A 127 -4.45 19.00 -5.33
CA PRO A 127 -5.16 18.00 -6.13
C PRO A 127 -6.16 18.61 -7.12
N ALA A 128 -6.92 19.62 -6.73
CA ALA A 128 -7.88 20.26 -7.61
C ALA A 128 -7.22 20.86 -8.87
N ALA A 129 -6.10 21.56 -8.72
CA ALA A 129 -5.34 22.09 -9.84
C ALA A 129 -4.71 20.98 -10.70
N ALA A 130 -4.22 19.90 -10.07
CA ALA A 130 -3.70 18.76 -10.78
C ALA A 130 -4.80 18.06 -11.61
N ILE A 131 -5.98 17.85 -11.04
CA ILE A 131 -7.15 17.28 -11.75
C ILE A 131 -7.53 18.14 -12.95
N GLU A 132 -7.70 19.45 -12.76
CA GLU A 132 -8.07 20.38 -13.85
C GLU A 132 -7.12 20.25 -15.04
N ILE A 133 -5.81 20.15 -14.78
CA ILE A 133 -4.80 20.09 -15.83
C ILE A 133 -4.69 18.68 -16.44
N LEU A 134 -4.69 17.62 -15.61
CA LEU A 134 -4.41 16.27 -16.08
C LEU A 134 -5.64 15.54 -16.60
N LYS A 135 -6.84 15.85 -16.12
CA LYS A 135 -8.08 15.15 -16.50
C LYS A 135 -8.31 15.07 -18.01
N PRO A 136 -8.07 16.14 -18.82
CA PRO A 136 -8.27 16.10 -20.26
C PRO A 136 -7.27 15.20 -21.01
N ILE A 137 -6.16 14.81 -20.38
CA ILE A 137 -5.09 14.09 -21.05
C ILE A 137 -5.34 12.58 -20.92
N ASP A 138 -5.51 11.92 -22.06
CA ASP A 138 -5.66 10.46 -22.10
C ASP A 138 -4.32 9.78 -21.88
N PRO A 139 -4.16 8.91 -20.84
CA PRO A 139 -2.93 8.14 -20.61
C PRO A 139 -2.54 7.25 -21.78
N MET A 140 -3.52 6.77 -22.57
CA MET A 140 -3.27 5.94 -23.74
C MET A 140 -2.75 6.73 -24.96
N SER A 141 -2.84 8.06 -24.94
CA SER A 141 -2.35 8.95 -26.01
C SER A 141 -0.85 9.27 -25.90
N VAL A 142 -0.21 8.90 -24.80
CA VAL A 142 1.22 9.12 -24.56
C VAL A 142 1.98 7.79 -24.57
N PRO A 143 3.34 7.77 -24.68
CA PRO A 143 4.10 6.54 -24.61
C PRO A 143 3.81 5.74 -23.34
N ALA A 144 3.72 4.41 -23.44
CA ALA A 144 3.27 3.51 -22.37
C ALA A 144 4.05 3.68 -21.04
N ASP A 145 5.35 3.94 -21.13
CA ASP A 145 6.24 4.20 -19.99
C ASP A 145 5.86 5.46 -19.19
N LEU A 146 5.25 6.45 -19.84
CA LEU A 146 4.67 7.63 -19.19
C LEU A 146 3.20 7.43 -18.85
N GLY A 147 2.45 6.80 -19.76
CA GLY A 147 1.00 6.57 -19.62
C GLY A 147 0.64 5.80 -18.36
N ALA A 148 1.42 4.80 -17.99
CA ALA A 148 1.22 4.02 -16.77
C ALA A 148 1.26 4.89 -15.50
N PHE A 149 2.26 5.76 -15.38
CA PHE A 149 2.38 6.69 -14.26
C PHE A 149 1.26 7.74 -14.26
N LEU A 150 0.94 8.27 -15.45
CA LEU A 150 -0.12 9.25 -15.60
C LEU A 150 -1.48 8.67 -15.21
N ALA A 151 -1.78 7.44 -15.63
CA ALA A 151 -3.00 6.72 -15.26
C ALA A 151 -3.07 6.48 -13.75
N LEU A 152 -1.96 6.06 -13.11
CA LEU A 152 -1.89 5.85 -11.67
C LEU A 152 -2.15 7.15 -10.89
N VAL A 153 -1.51 8.26 -11.28
CA VAL A 153 -1.67 9.56 -10.63
C VAL A 153 -3.11 10.08 -10.80
N LYS A 154 -3.65 10.03 -12.02
CA LYS A 154 -5.04 10.43 -12.29
C LYS A 154 -6.05 9.58 -11.54
N GLY A 155 -5.87 8.24 -11.53
CA GLY A 155 -6.71 7.32 -10.78
C GLY A 155 -6.68 7.61 -9.28
N SER A 156 -5.51 7.95 -8.74
CA SER A 156 -5.38 8.34 -7.33
C SER A 156 -6.08 9.67 -7.03
N LEU A 157 -5.95 10.66 -7.91
CA LEU A 157 -6.58 11.98 -7.76
C LEU A 157 -8.11 11.94 -7.84
N LEU A 158 -8.65 11.06 -8.68
CA LEU A 158 -10.11 10.96 -8.93
C LEU A 158 -10.80 9.94 -8.00
N ALA A 159 -10.06 9.25 -7.12
CA ALA A 159 -10.60 8.16 -6.31
C ALA A 159 -11.80 8.56 -5.44
N THR A 160 -11.83 9.78 -4.92
CA THR A 160 -12.91 10.29 -4.07
C THR A 160 -14.12 10.74 -4.87
N ASP A 161 -13.88 11.56 -5.90
CA ASP A 161 -14.96 12.26 -6.61
C ASP A 161 -15.53 11.45 -7.79
N GLU A 162 -14.69 10.64 -8.44
CA GLU A 162 -15.05 9.87 -9.63
C GLU A 162 -14.52 8.41 -9.53
N PRO A 163 -14.98 7.64 -8.54
CA PRO A 163 -14.39 6.32 -8.23
C PRO A 163 -14.45 5.33 -9.39
N ALA A 164 -15.50 5.36 -10.21
CA ALA A 164 -15.61 4.48 -11.39
C ALA A 164 -14.56 4.83 -12.46
N THR A 165 -14.34 6.11 -12.71
CA THR A 165 -13.29 6.62 -13.60
C THR A 165 -11.91 6.26 -13.03
N ALA A 166 -11.73 6.43 -11.73
CA ALA A 166 -10.48 6.10 -11.05
C ALA A 166 -10.13 4.61 -11.16
N LEU A 167 -11.10 3.72 -10.97
CA LEU A 167 -10.90 2.27 -11.14
C LEU A 167 -10.47 1.92 -12.58
N THR A 168 -11.07 2.55 -13.59
CA THR A 168 -10.66 2.35 -14.99
C THR A 168 -9.22 2.81 -15.22
N LEU A 169 -8.83 3.98 -14.71
CA LEU A 169 -7.46 4.48 -14.81
C LEU A 169 -6.45 3.61 -14.07
N LEU A 170 -6.80 3.06 -12.90
CA LEU A 170 -5.96 2.12 -12.19
C LEU A 170 -5.81 0.80 -12.96
N ASP A 171 -6.85 0.34 -13.67
CA ASP A 171 -6.75 -0.81 -14.57
C ASP A 171 -5.83 -0.52 -15.76
N GLU A 172 -5.90 0.67 -16.36
CA GLU A 172 -4.96 1.10 -17.40
C GLU A 172 -3.52 1.11 -16.89
N ALA A 173 -3.29 1.69 -15.70
CA ALA A 173 -1.96 1.77 -15.10
C ALA A 173 -1.30 0.39 -14.95
N ARG A 174 -2.01 -0.60 -14.39
CA ARG A 174 -1.48 -1.95 -14.22
C ARG A 174 -1.26 -2.70 -15.52
N LEU A 175 -2.12 -2.48 -16.53
CA LEU A 175 -2.01 -3.13 -17.83
C LEU A 175 -0.87 -2.55 -18.69
N LEU A 176 -0.57 -1.27 -18.54
CA LEU A 176 0.54 -0.60 -19.23
C LEU A 176 1.91 -0.94 -18.63
N SER A 177 1.96 -1.40 -17.37
CA SER A 177 3.22 -1.60 -16.65
C SER A 177 3.17 -2.85 -15.74
N PRO A 178 2.96 -4.05 -16.33
CA PRO A 178 2.88 -5.29 -15.55
C PRO A 178 4.22 -5.65 -14.90
N GLY A 179 4.18 -6.22 -13.69
CA GLY A 179 5.37 -6.63 -12.93
C GLY A 179 6.13 -5.49 -12.27
N THR A 180 5.56 -4.27 -12.20
CA THR A 180 6.24 -3.08 -11.71
C THR A 180 5.64 -2.54 -10.42
N LEU A 181 6.32 -1.56 -9.80
CA LEU A 181 5.77 -0.82 -8.66
C LEU A 181 4.49 -0.05 -9.03
N VAL A 182 4.32 0.34 -10.30
CA VAL A 182 3.09 0.99 -10.77
C VAL A 182 1.91 0.02 -10.72
N GLU A 183 2.08 -1.22 -11.16
CA GLU A 183 1.04 -2.26 -11.04
C GLU A 183 0.73 -2.55 -9.57
N GLU A 184 1.75 -2.71 -8.72
CA GLU A 184 1.55 -2.90 -7.28
C GLU A 184 0.66 -1.80 -6.69
N ALA A 185 1.02 -0.53 -6.93
CA ALA A 185 0.29 0.60 -6.41
C ALA A 185 -1.14 0.70 -6.96
N ALA A 186 -1.34 0.37 -8.24
CA ALA A 186 -2.64 0.36 -8.88
C ALA A 186 -3.54 -0.73 -8.29
N LEU A 187 -3.05 -1.96 -8.14
CA LEU A 187 -3.79 -3.07 -7.53
C LEU A 187 -4.17 -2.77 -6.08
N ARG A 188 -3.22 -2.31 -5.28
CA ARG A 188 -3.45 -1.96 -3.87
C ARG A 188 -4.55 -0.92 -3.69
N ARG A 189 -4.55 0.15 -4.52
CA ARG A 189 -5.60 1.17 -4.52
C ARG A 189 -6.94 0.64 -5.03
N SER A 190 -6.89 -0.21 -6.07
CA SER A 190 -8.11 -0.82 -6.64
C SER A 190 -8.85 -1.68 -5.64
N VAL A 191 -8.14 -2.41 -4.76
CA VAL A 191 -8.75 -3.24 -3.71
C VAL A 191 -9.61 -2.37 -2.78
N GLY A 192 -9.05 -1.29 -2.22
CA GLY A 192 -9.80 -0.40 -1.34
C GLY A 192 -10.97 0.29 -2.04
N LEU A 193 -10.73 0.81 -3.24
CA LEU A 193 -11.73 1.55 -4.00
C LEU A 193 -12.87 0.66 -4.49
N ALA A 194 -12.58 -0.56 -4.97
CA ALA A 194 -13.61 -1.53 -5.36
C ALA A 194 -14.49 -1.94 -4.17
N ALA A 195 -13.90 -2.08 -2.98
CA ALA A 195 -14.64 -2.37 -1.76
C ALA A 195 -15.63 -1.25 -1.41
N THR A 196 -15.20 0.01 -1.47
CA THR A 196 -16.08 1.16 -1.20
C THR A 196 -17.19 1.34 -2.23
N GLN A 197 -16.96 0.88 -3.47
CA GLN A 197 -17.96 0.90 -4.54
C GLN A 197 -18.88 -0.33 -4.55
N GLY A 198 -18.71 -1.29 -3.65
CA GLY A 198 -19.49 -2.52 -3.63
C GLY A 198 -19.17 -3.48 -4.77
N ASP A 199 -18.07 -3.26 -5.53
CA ASP A 199 -17.66 -4.09 -6.66
C ASP A 199 -16.87 -5.32 -6.20
N ALA A 200 -17.59 -6.34 -5.74
CA ALA A 200 -17.00 -7.58 -5.24
C ALA A 200 -16.16 -8.32 -6.31
N ALA A 201 -16.55 -8.24 -7.59
CA ALA A 201 -15.83 -8.90 -8.66
C ALA A 201 -14.46 -8.28 -8.90
N ARG A 202 -14.40 -6.96 -8.98
CA ARG A 202 -13.13 -6.21 -9.15
C ARG A 202 -12.27 -6.30 -7.89
N PHE A 203 -12.87 -6.23 -6.70
CA PHE A 203 -12.17 -6.46 -5.43
C PHE A 203 -11.48 -7.83 -5.42
N ALA A 204 -12.20 -8.90 -5.76
CA ALA A 204 -11.65 -10.24 -5.79
C ALA A 204 -10.54 -10.40 -6.83
N LEU A 205 -10.72 -9.83 -8.03
CA LEU A 205 -9.72 -9.87 -9.10
C LEU A 205 -8.44 -9.15 -8.70
N ALA A 206 -8.54 -7.90 -8.22
CA ALA A 206 -7.40 -7.10 -7.80
C ALA A 206 -6.67 -7.74 -6.61
N SER A 207 -7.41 -8.28 -5.65
CA SER A 207 -6.84 -9.01 -4.51
C SER A 207 -6.09 -10.26 -4.94
N THR A 208 -6.66 -11.06 -5.86
CA THR A 208 -6.01 -12.26 -6.41
C THR A 208 -4.68 -11.91 -7.07
N GLN A 209 -4.65 -10.86 -7.90
CA GLN A 209 -3.45 -10.43 -8.60
C GLN A 209 -2.39 -9.85 -7.65
N TYR A 210 -2.82 -9.07 -6.64
CA TYR A 210 -1.91 -8.56 -5.63
C TYR A 210 -1.25 -9.68 -4.83
N VAL A 211 -2.05 -10.64 -4.38
CA VAL A 211 -1.55 -11.81 -3.62
C VAL A 211 -0.56 -12.64 -4.45
N ALA A 212 -0.83 -12.80 -5.74
CA ALA A 212 0.06 -13.56 -6.63
C ALA A 212 1.41 -12.89 -6.87
N GLY A 213 1.48 -11.54 -6.88
CA GLY A 213 2.69 -10.82 -7.29
C GLY A 213 3.41 -10.03 -6.20
N TYR A 214 2.70 -9.53 -5.17
CA TYR A 214 3.18 -8.42 -4.34
C TYR A 214 3.08 -8.61 -2.83
N LEU A 215 2.85 -9.83 -2.34
CA LEU A 215 2.74 -10.11 -0.89
C LEU A 215 3.99 -9.73 -0.08
N TYR A 216 5.14 -9.62 -0.72
CA TYR A 216 6.40 -9.26 -0.09
C TYR A 216 6.79 -7.81 -0.31
N SER A 217 5.94 -7.02 -0.98
CA SER A 217 6.11 -5.57 -1.10
C SER A 217 6.16 -4.90 0.27
N PRO A 218 6.97 -3.85 0.47
CA PRO A 218 6.94 -3.06 1.70
C PRO A 218 5.57 -2.41 1.96
N TYR A 219 4.71 -2.34 0.96
CA TYR A 219 3.35 -1.79 1.04
C TYR A 219 2.28 -2.85 1.30
N ALA A 220 2.65 -4.13 1.49
CA ALA A 220 1.71 -5.23 1.69
C ALA A 220 0.82 -5.08 2.96
N SER A 221 1.27 -4.31 3.96
CA SER A 221 0.43 -3.98 5.13
C SER A 221 -0.79 -3.14 4.75
N GLN A 222 -0.63 -2.15 3.87
CA GLN A 222 -1.74 -1.33 3.38
C GLN A 222 -2.73 -2.14 2.54
N PHE A 223 -2.22 -3.08 1.72
CA PHE A 223 -3.08 -4.05 1.04
C PHE A 223 -3.86 -4.88 2.05
N ALA A 224 -3.21 -5.42 3.08
CA ALA A 224 -3.86 -6.25 4.09
C ALA A 224 -4.97 -5.48 4.83
N ASP A 225 -4.76 -4.20 5.15
CA ASP A 225 -5.76 -3.34 5.76
C ASP A 225 -6.97 -3.13 4.84
N SER A 226 -6.72 -2.78 3.58
CA SER A 226 -7.77 -2.62 2.56
C SER A 226 -8.51 -3.92 2.27
N PHE A 227 -7.79 -5.05 2.24
CA PHE A 227 -8.36 -6.37 2.00
C PHE A 227 -9.29 -6.80 3.13
N VAL A 228 -8.85 -6.70 4.39
CA VAL A 228 -9.69 -7.03 5.55
C VAL A 228 -10.93 -6.14 5.61
N SER A 229 -10.76 -4.82 5.46
CA SER A 229 -11.88 -3.88 5.44
C SER A 229 -12.85 -4.18 4.30
N GLY A 230 -12.33 -4.52 3.12
CA GLY A 230 -13.14 -4.89 1.95
C GLY A 230 -13.91 -6.19 2.14
N VAL A 231 -13.32 -7.22 2.74
CA VAL A 231 -14.01 -8.47 3.08
C VAL A 231 -15.18 -8.21 4.03
N ILE A 232 -15.00 -7.34 5.02
CA ILE A 232 -16.08 -6.95 5.95
C ILE A 232 -17.18 -6.18 5.20
N ALA A 233 -16.82 -5.17 4.41
CA ALA A 233 -17.78 -4.36 3.67
C ALA A 233 -18.58 -5.18 2.65
N LEU A 234 -17.95 -6.16 2.02
CA LEU A 234 -18.52 -6.99 0.95
C LEU A 234 -18.96 -8.38 1.43
N HIS A 235 -19.12 -8.61 2.73
CA HIS A 235 -19.38 -9.94 3.30
C HIS A 235 -20.61 -10.65 2.73
N MET A 236 -21.62 -9.91 2.27
CA MET A 236 -22.80 -10.47 1.60
C MET A 236 -22.58 -10.78 0.10
N SER A 237 -21.53 -10.22 -0.49
CA SER A 237 -21.27 -10.29 -1.94
C SER A 237 -20.07 -11.16 -2.30
N ILE A 238 -19.22 -11.51 -1.33
CA ILE A 238 -18.07 -12.40 -1.49
C ILE A 238 -18.37 -13.72 -0.76
N SER A 239 -18.34 -14.84 -1.49
CA SER A 239 -18.49 -16.15 -0.88
C SER A 239 -17.25 -16.53 -0.05
N GLN A 240 -17.47 -17.36 0.97
CA GLN A 240 -16.38 -17.92 1.78
C GLN A 240 -15.40 -18.73 0.94
N ASP A 241 -15.86 -19.43 -0.10
CA ASP A 241 -15.01 -20.17 -1.04
C ASP A 241 -14.10 -19.22 -1.81
N LYS A 242 -14.65 -18.09 -2.32
CA LYS A 242 -13.84 -17.10 -3.02
C LYS A 242 -12.80 -16.44 -2.11
N LEU A 243 -13.15 -16.19 -0.85
CA LEU A 243 -12.21 -15.70 0.15
C LEU A 243 -11.08 -16.73 0.39
N ALA A 244 -11.46 -18.01 0.52
CA ALA A 244 -10.49 -19.10 0.70
C ALA A 244 -9.58 -19.26 -0.53
N ASP A 245 -10.10 -19.15 -1.74
CA ASP A 245 -9.29 -19.18 -2.97
C ASP A 245 -8.19 -18.10 -2.95
N ILE A 246 -8.55 -16.87 -2.62
CA ILE A 246 -7.60 -15.74 -2.57
C ILE A 246 -6.54 -15.96 -1.48
N THR A 247 -6.96 -16.30 -0.26
CA THR A 247 -6.03 -16.43 0.87
C THR A 247 -5.16 -17.68 0.76
N SER A 248 -5.63 -18.73 0.06
CA SER A 248 -4.85 -19.96 -0.16
C SER A 248 -3.56 -19.75 -0.96
N MET A 249 -3.43 -18.65 -1.69
CA MET A 249 -2.21 -18.28 -2.41
C MET A 249 -1.16 -17.61 -1.51
N MET A 250 -1.54 -17.20 -0.29
CA MET A 250 -0.62 -16.65 0.70
C MET A 250 0.21 -17.76 1.35
N ASP A 251 1.35 -17.43 1.95
CA ASP A 251 2.01 -18.37 2.85
C ASP A 251 1.16 -18.61 4.11
N PRO A 252 1.32 -19.77 4.78
CA PRO A 252 0.45 -20.17 5.89
C PRO A 252 0.38 -19.17 7.04
N GLU A 253 1.50 -18.50 7.35
CA GLU A 253 1.55 -17.53 8.45
C GLU A 253 0.78 -16.25 8.11
N ARG A 254 0.93 -15.74 6.88
CA ARG A 254 0.15 -14.57 6.41
C ARG A 254 -1.33 -14.91 6.29
N GLU A 255 -1.68 -16.08 5.73
CA GLU A 255 -3.05 -16.55 5.65
C GLU A 255 -3.70 -16.55 7.05
N LYS A 256 -3.03 -17.14 8.05
CA LYS A 256 -3.49 -17.13 9.44
C LYS A 256 -3.71 -15.72 9.98
N VAL A 257 -2.74 -14.83 9.80
CA VAL A 257 -2.84 -13.44 10.30
C VAL A 257 -4.03 -12.73 9.66
N ILE A 258 -4.25 -12.90 8.37
CA ILE A 258 -5.39 -12.29 7.66
C ILE A 258 -6.70 -12.84 8.20
N TYR A 259 -6.84 -14.15 8.38
CA TYR A 259 -8.06 -14.73 8.95
C TYR A 259 -8.30 -14.27 10.39
N LEU A 260 -7.28 -14.16 11.24
CA LEU A 260 -7.43 -13.62 12.59
C LEU A 260 -7.92 -12.16 12.58
N ARG A 261 -7.42 -11.34 11.65
CA ARG A 261 -7.88 -9.94 11.50
C ARG A 261 -9.33 -9.86 11.02
N ILE A 262 -9.72 -10.71 10.04
CA ILE A 262 -11.11 -10.81 9.57
C ILE A 262 -12.01 -11.28 10.72
N ALA A 263 -11.62 -12.35 11.44
CA ALA A 263 -12.40 -12.89 12.56
C ALA A 263 -12.65 -11.84 13.64
N ARG A 264 -11.60 -11.13 14.04
CA ARG A 264 -11.70 -10.06 15.03
C ARG A 264 -12.65 -8.96 14.58
N ARG A 265 -12.48 -8.46 13.37
CA ARG A 265 -13.30 -7.36 12.86
C ARG A 265 -14.75 -7.81 12.69
N ALA A 266 -14.97 -8.98 12.11
CA ALA A 266 -16.30 -9.57 11.96
C ALA A 266 -17.00 -9.79 13.30
N ALA A 267 -16.28 -10.25 14.34
CA ALA A 267 -16.83 -10.41 15.69
C ALA A 267 -17.28 -9.07 16.29
N ILE A 268 -16.48 -8.01 16.13
CA ILE A 268 -16.82 -6.66 16.61
C ILE A 268 -18.04 -6.10 15.88
N ASP A 269 -18.11 -6.32 14.56
CA ASP A 269 -19.20 -5.81 13.72
C ASP A 269 -20.45 -6.73 13.75
N GLY A 270 -20.47 -7.81 14.57
CA GLY A 270 -21.60 -8.72 14.74
C GLY A 270 -21.82 -9.68 13.56
N LEU A 271 -20.83 -9.88 12.69
CA LEU A 271 -20.87 -10.76 11.53
C LEU A 271 -20.50 -12.20 11.94
N SER A 272 -21.39 -12.86 12.68
CA SER A 272 -21.12 -14.13 13.38
C SER A 272 -20.64 -15.25 12.43
N ASP A 273 -21.28 -15.41 11.28
CA ASP A 273 -20.92 -16.47 10.30
C ASP A 273 -19.53 -16.25 9.71
N LEU A 274 -19.19 -15.00 9.37
CA LEU A 274 -17.86 -14.65 8.85
C LEU A 274 -16.79 -14.81 9.93
N SER A 275 -17.10 -14.40 11.18
CA SER A 275 -16.19 -14.56 12.31
C SER A 275 -15.92 -16.03 12.60
N ALA A 276 -16.94 -16.88 12.63
CA ALA A 276 -16.83 -18.32 12.84
C ALA A 276 -15.97 -18.96 11.71
N PHE A 277 -16.28 -18.65 10.45
CA PHE A 277 -15.52 -19.14 9.32
C PHE A 277 -14.04 -18.76 9.39
N ALA A 278 -13.76 -17.46 9.61
CA ALA A 278 -12.39 -16.97 9.65
C ALA A 278 -11.60 -17.54 10.83
N SER A 279 -12.23 -17.68 12.01
CA SER A 279 -11.61 -18.32 13.18
C SER A 279 -11.26 -19.79 12.91
N ALA A 280 -12.20 -20.55 12.33
CA ALA A 280 -11.98 -21.95 11.98
C ALA A 280 -10.81 -22.11 10.98
N ARG A 281 -10.69 -21.21 9.99
CA ARG A 281 -9.60 -21.22 9.02
C ARG A 281 -8.26 -20.88 9.69
N ALA A 282 -8.24 -19.96 10.65
CA ALA A 282 -7.04 -19.61 11.42
C ALA A 282 -6.59 -20.75 12.32
N GLU A 283 -7.52 -21.50 12.93
CA GLU A 283 -7.25 -22.65 13.81
C GLU A 283 -6.74 -23.87 13.03
N GLN A 284 -7.42 -24.20 11.93
CA GLN A 284 -7.13 -25.44 11.19
C GLN A 284 -5.82 -25.36 10.40
N GLY A 285 -5.47 -24.17 9.89
CA GLY A 285 -4.35 -24.00 8.97
C GLY A 285 -4.51 -24.87 7.71
N ARG A 286 -3.73 -24.59 6.67
CA ARG A 286 -3.79 -25.32 5.38
C ARG A 286 -3.37 -26.81 5.47
N ASN A 287 -2.55 -27.17 6.45
CA ASN A 287 -1.90 -28.48 6.55
C ASN A 287 -2.52 -29.39 7.61
N GLY A 288 -3.67 -29.05 8.17
CA GLY A 288 -4.29 -29.82 9.26
C GLY A 288 -3.46 -29.92 10.54
N LYS A 289 -2.30 -29.27 10.60
CA LYS A 289 -1.54 -29.07 11.82
C LYS A 289 -2.15 -27.88 12.53
N GLY A 290 -3.13 -28.17 13.37
CA GLY A 290 -3.90 -27.16 14.06
C GLY A 290 -3.01 -26.20 14.83
N ASN A 291 -3.28 -24.91 14.65
CA ASN A 291 -2.89 -23.85 15.58
C ASN A 291 -3.94 -23.76 16.70
N GLN A 292 -4.37 -24.93 17.22
CA GLN A 292 -5.42 -25.04 18.24
C GLN A 292 -5.12 -24.26 19.54
N ASP A 293 -3.89 -23.76 19.66
CA ASP A 293 -3.40 -23.04 20.84
C ASP A 293 -3.37 -21.50 20.63
N ASP A 294 -3.85 -20.96 19.50
CA ASP A 294 -3.89 -19.50 19.34
C ASP A 294 -5.09 -18.92 20.09
N PRO A 295 -4.86 -18.24 21.24
CA PRO A 295 -5.95 -17.75 22.09
C PRO A 295 -6.84 -16.72 21.37
N ARG A 296 -6.35 -16.08 20.32
CA ARG A 296 -7.11 -15.09 19.53
C ARG A 296 -8.19 -15.78 18.70
N ALA A 297 -7.89 -16.91 18.07
CA ALA A 297 -8.87 -17.66 17.30
C ALA A 297 -10.01 -18.16 18.20
N VAL A 298 -9.67 -18.72 19.37
CA VAL A 298 -10.65 -19.14 20.38
C VAL A 298 -11.49 -17.97 20.88
N LEU A 299 -10.87 -16.81 21.12
CA LEU A 299 -11.58 -15.59 21.55
C LEU A 299 -12.60 -15.15 20.50
N TYR A 300 -12.17 -14.98 19.24
CA TYR A 300 -13.02 -14.42 18.18
C TYR A 300 -14.15 -15.36 17.79
N SER A 301 -13.90 -16.70 17.74
CA SER A 301 -14.97 -17.68 17.52
C SER A 301 -15.98 -17.72 18.67
N SER A 302 -15.52 -17.51 19.89
CA SER A 302 -16.40 -17.47 21.08
C SER A 302 -17.27 -16.22 21.13
N LEU A 303 -16.77 -15.05 20.65
CA LEU A 303 -17.53 -13.81 20.57
C LEU A 303 -18.78 -13.96 19.70
N SER A 304 -18.71 -14.68 18.58
CA SER A 304 -19.85 -14.88 17.68
C SER A 304 -20.95 -15.75 18.28
N THR A 305 -20.66 -16.52 19.32
CA THR A 305 -21.60 -17.46 19.97
C THR A 305 -21.94 -17.10 21.41
N VAL A 306 -21.43 -15.98 21.93
CA VAL A 306 -21.57 -15.59 23.35
C VAL A 306 -23.02 -15.42 23.83
N THR A 307 -23.96 -15.18 22.92
CA THR A 307 -25.40 -15.05 23.22
C THR A 307 -26.23 -16.28 22.79
N SER A 308 -25.58 -17.38 22.40
CA SER A 308 -26.25 -18.58 21.94
C SER A 308 -26.74 -19.50 23.05
N ALA A 309 -27.50 -20.53 22.71
CA ALA A 309 -27.97 -21.54 23.64
C ALA A 309 -26.87 -22.39 24.32
N THR A 310 -25.64 -22.32 23.80
CA THR A 310 -24.44 -23.03 24.29
C THR A 310 -23.55 -22.14 25.15
N ILE A 311 -24.14 -21.19 25.89
CA ILE A 311 -23.40 -20.16 26.62
C ILE A 311 -22.45 -20.73 27.67
N ASP A 312 -22.80 -21.84 28.31
CA ASP A 312 -21.92 -22.49 29.31
C ASP A 312 -20.66 -23.06 28.68
N ASP A 313 -20.77 -23.63 27.47
CA ASP A 313 -19.61 -24.10 26.70
C ASP A 313 -18.71 -22.92 26.26
N VAL A 314 -19.33 -21.83 25.80
CA VAL A 314 -18.63 -20.60 25.42
C VAL A 314 -17.90 -20.02 26.64
N ARG A 315 -18.55 -19.96 27.79
CA ARG A 315 -17.96 -19.47 29.04
C ARG A 315 -16.78 -20.33 29.46
N ALA A 316 -16.92 -21.66 29.39
CA ALA A 316 -15.83 -22.58 29.66
C ALA A 316 -14.62 -22.33 28.74
N ARG A 317 -14.87 -22.18 27.42
CA ARG A 317 -13.83 -21.88 26.43
C ARG A 317 -13.15 -20.53 26.68
N LEU A 318 -13.90 -19.47 26.94
CA LEU A 318 -13.35 -18.15 27.29
C LEU A 318 -12.49 -18.20 28.56
N GLY A 319 -12.82 -19.09 29.52
CA GLY A 319 -12.06 -19.30 30.74
C GLY A 319 -10.69 -20.00 30.51
N THR A 320 -10.51 -20.72 29.39
CA THR A 320 -9.24 -21.40 29.07
C THR A 320 -8.23 -20.49 28.37
N ILE A 321 -8.63 -19.28 27.99
CA ILE A 321 -7.81 -18.37 27.19
C ILE A 321 -6.66 -17.79 28.04
N ASP A 322 -5.41 -18.00 27.59
CA ASP A 322 -4.24 -17.41 28.21
C ASP A 322 -4.17 -15.89 27.91
N ARG A 323 -4.53 -15.09 28.91
CA ARG A 323 -4.51 -13.61 28.84
C ARG A 323 -3.10 -13.04 28.56
N GLY A 324 -2.05 -13.75 28.96
CA GLY A 324 -0.68 -13.31 28.77
C GLY A 324 -0.26 -13.27 27.28
N LYS A 325 -0.91 -14.06 26.45
CA LYS A 325 -0.67 -14.13 24.99
C LYS A 325 -1.55 -13.19 24.17
N LEU A 326 -2.44 -12.41 24.83
CA LEU A 326 -3.32 -11.46 24.16
C LEU A 326 -2.76 -10.05 24.22
N SER A 327 -3.06 -9.26 23.17
CA SER A 327 -2.85 -7.80 23.18
C SER A 327 -3.75 -7.13 24.23
N GLU A 328 -3.45 -5.90 24.61
CA GLU A 328 -4.28 -5.12 25.53
C GLU A 328 -5.73 -4.98 25.03
N SER A 329 -5.89 -4.68 23.74
CA SER A 329 -7.20 -4.56 23.10
C SER A 329 -7.96 -5.90 23.05
N ASP A 330 -7.27 -7.04 22.90
CA ASP A 330 -7.91 -8.35 22.92
C ASP A 330 -8.24 -8.80 24.34
N ARG A 331 -7.47 -8.37 25.34
CA ARG A 331 -7.85 -8.58 26.76
C ARG A 331 -9.12 -7.84 27.14
N ALA A 332 -9.25 -6.59 26.69
CA ALA A 332 -10.48 -5.83 26.91
C ALA A 332 -11.69 -6.50 26.23
N LEU A 333 -11.48 -7.05 25.02
CA LEU A 333 -12.51 -7.79 24.30
C LEU A 333 -12.89 -9.10 25.01
N LEU A 334 -11.92 -9.82 25.56
CA LEU A 334 -12.15 -11.02 26.40
C LEU A 334 -12.95 -10.67 27.66
N ASP A 335 -12.60 -9.58 28.33
CA ASP A 335 -13.31 -9.14 29.54
C ASP A 335 -14.78 -8.78 29.24
N ALA A 336 -15.03 -8.08 28.13
CA ALA A 336 -16.37 -7.77 27.67
C ALA A 336 -17.17 -9.04 27.33
N ALA A 337 -16.56 -10.00 26.62
CA ALA A 337 -17.20 -11.28 26.30
C ALA A 337 -17.55 -12.09 27.54
N GLN A 338 -16.67 -12.13 28.51
CA GLN A 338 -16.92 -12.83 29.80
C GLN A 338 -18.02 -12.16 30.61
N ALA A 339 -18.09 -10.83 30.60
CA ALA A 339 -19.17 -10.07 31.27
C ALA A 339 -20.53 -10.40 30.65
N VAL A 340 -20.65 -10.32 29.31
CA VAL A 340 -21.89 -10.66 28.56
C VAL A 340 -22.29 -12.12 28.81
N ALA A 341 -21.35 -13.07 28.74
CA ALA A 341 -21.62 -14.47 29.05
C ALA A 341 -22.08 -14.67 30.50
N GLY A 342 -21.57 -13.88 31.44
CA GLY A 342 -21.98 -13.90 32.82
C GLY A 342 -23.43 -13.36 33.04
N GLU A 343 -23.78 -12.31 32.33
CA GLU A 343 -25.13 -11.71 32.41
C GLU A 343 -26.21 -12.62 31.79
N VAL A 344 -25.91 -13.28 30.67
CA VAL A 344 -26.83 -14.20 29.98
C VAL A 344 -27.12 -15.44 30.86
N VAL A 345 -26.14 -15.91 31.63
CA VAL A 345 -26.30 -17.08 32.55
C VAL A 345 -26.86 -16.67 33.90
N ALA A 346 -26.77 -15.39 34.29
CA ALA A 346 -27.33 -14.94 35.56
C ALA A 346 -28.83 -15.24 35.58
N PRO A 347 -29.35 -16.02 36.57
CA PRO A 347 -30.77 -16.26 36.66
C PRO A 347 -31.46 -14.91 36.72
N VAL A 348 -32.50 -14.73 35.89
CA VAL A 348 -33.45 -13.61 36.07
C VAL A 348 -33.86 -13.66 37.54
N ARG A 349 -33.34 -12.76 38.35
CA ARG A 349 -33.84 -12.57 39.68
C ARG A 349 -35.30 -12.21 39.47
N ALA A 350 -36.17 -13.20 39.67
CA ALA A 350 -37.60 -12.98 39.81
C ALA A 350 -37.66 -11.84 40.81
N ALA A 351 -38.10 -10.68 40.33
CA ALA A 351 -38.49 -9.61 41.23
C ALA A 351 -39.44 -10.29 42.20
N ALA A 352 -38.98 -10.45 43.44
CA ALA A 352 -39.82 -10.98 44.49
C ALA A 352 -41.06 -10.09 44.53
N MET A 353 -42.15 -10.63 44.07
CA MET A 353 -43.48 -10.07 44.28
C MET A 353 -43.69 -10.09 45.80
N ASN A 354 -43.21 -9.09 46.49
CA ASN A 354 -43.71 -8.73 47.75
C ASN A 354 -45.06 -8.03 47.51
N GLU A 355 -46.10 -8.83 47.35
CA GLU A 355 -47.44 -8.41 47.69
C GLU A 355 -47.45 -8.07 49.15
N THR A 356 -47.42 -6.79 49.43
CA THR A 356 -47.99 -6.27 50.68
C THR A 356 -48.90 -5.10 50.31
N GLU A 357 -50.20 -5.36 50.45
CA GLU A 357 -51.29 -4.40 50.45
C GLU A 357 -50.94 -3.15 51.21
N ALA A 358 -51.19 -1.99 50.64
CA ALA A 358 -51.89 -0.86 51.32
C ALA A 358 -52.10 0.30 50.30
N ALA A 359 -53.35 0.43 49.96
CA ALA A 359 -54.21 1.62 49.87
C ALA A 359 -53.60 2.99 49.47
N GLY A 360 -54.21 3.59 48.45
CA GLY A 360 -54.53 5.00 48.37
C GLY A 360 -54.10 5.75 47.11
N PRO A 361 -55.00 6.46 46.40
CA PRO A 361 -54.70 7.10 45.12
C PRO A 361 -54.19 8.52 45.35
N ALA A 362 -53.13 8.88 44.64
CA ALA A 362 -52.72 10.29 44.47
C ALA A 362 -52.13 10.56 43.07
N LYS A 363 -52.91 11.25 42.31
CA LYS A 363 -52.69 12.32 41.33
C LYS A 363 -51.50 12.22 40.36
N SER A 364 -51.90 12.09 39.10
CA SER A 364 -51.34 12.61 37.90
C SER A 364 -50.49 13.88 38.08
N ASP A 365 -49.24 13.82 37.63
CA ASP A 365 -48.58 14.97 37.02
C ASP A 365 -47.73 14.50 35.86
N ALA A 366 -48.02 15.08 34.69
CA ALA A 366 -47.41 14.81 33.42
C ALA A 366 -45.98 15.37 33.38
N ALA A 367 -45.00 14.52 33.25
CA ALA A 367 -43.65 14.90 32.87
C ALA A 367 -43.39 14.46 31.44
N LYS A 368 -43.09 15.45 30.62
CA LYS A 368 -42.72 15.48 29.23
C LYS A 368 -41.53 14.52 28.95
N PRO A 369 -41.49 13.76 27.84
CA PRO A 369 -40.34 12.94 27.52
C PRO A 369 -39.16 13.83 27.13
N ALA A 370 -38.02 13.55 27.73
CA ALA A 370 -36.74 14.10 27.31
C ALA A 370 -36.37 13.46 25.97
N GLU A 371 -36.16 14.29 24.96
CA GLU A 371 -35.56 13.93 23.69
C GLU A 371 -34.15 13.41 23.96
N THR A 372 -33.96 12.13 23.70
CA THR A 372 -32.61 11.54 23.61
C THR A 372 -32.04 11.98 22.30
N GLU A 373 -31.11 12.91 22.36
CA GLU A 373 -30.25 13.33 21.27
C GLU A 373 -29.50 12.10 20.72
N ALA A 374 -29.86 11.71 19.50
CA ALA A 374 -29.14 10.69 18.74
C ALA A 374 -27.74 11.23 18.45
N ALA A 375 -26.74 10.63 19.07
CA ALA A 375 -25.35 10.85 18.72
C ALA A 375 -25.14 10.50 17.23
N SER A 376 -24.85 11.51 16.48
CA SER A 376 -24.37 11.42 15.10
C SER A 376 -23.07 10.61 15.05
N PRO A 377 -22.89 9.65 14.16
CA PRO A 377 -21.59 9.06 13.93
C PRO A 377 -20.74 10.05 13.11
N ALA A 378 -20.07 10.95 13.80
CA ALA A 378 -18.92 11.64 13.27
C ALA A 378 -17.73 10.75 13.62
N ASP A 379 -17.15 10.12 12.59
CA ASP A 379 -15.73 9.83 12.39
C ASP A 379 -15.62 8.88 11.20
N ALA A 380 -16.08 9.38 10.04
CA ALA A 380 -15.45 8.99 8.79
C ALA A 380 -14.14 9.77 8.76
N GLU A 381 -13.08 9.21 9.35
CA GLU A 381 -11.72 9.66 9.05
C GLU A 381 -11.53 9.51 7.55
N GLY A 382 -11.55 10.65 6.88
CA GLY A 382 -11.20 10.77 5.49
C GLY A 382 -9.85 10.12 5.26
N LEU A 383 -9.72 9.40 4.16
CA LEU A 383 -8.44 8.93 3.64
C LEU A 383 -7.40 10.04 3.83
N PRO A 384 -6.24 9.75 4.43
CA PRO A 384 -5.21 10.76 4.65
C PRO A 384 -4.90 11.47 3.32
N PRO A 385 -4.58 12.76 3.36
CA PRO A 385 -4.24 13.51 2.16
C PRO A 385 -3.16 12.75 1.38
N VAL A 386 -3.31 12.70 0.07
CA VAL A 386 -2.45 11.95 -0.84
C VAL A 386 -1.04 12.56 -0.78
N GLU A 387 -0.23 12.12 0.17
CA GLU A 387 1.21 12.32 0.10
C GLU A 387 1.74 11.42 -1.01
N GLY A 388 2.42 12.00 -1.94
CA GLY A 388 2.91 11.55 -3.24
C GLY A 388 2.78 10.05 -3.51
N ALA A 389 2.09 9.68 -4.57
CA ALA A 389 1.69 8.31 -4.95
C ALA A 389 2.80 7.24 -4.87
N MET A 390 4.05 7.65 -4.71
CA MET A 390 5.25 6.82 -4.61
C MET A 390 6.17 7.25 -3.44
N ALA A 391 5.82 8.26 -2.64
CA ALA A 391 6.69 8.86 -1.63
C ALA A 391 6.44 8.38 -0.18
N GLU A 392 5.52 7.44 0.03
CA GLU A 392 5.35 6.83 1.35
C GLU A 392 6.57 5.96 1.68
N GLN A 393 7.58 6.59 2.28
CA GLN A 393 8.69 5.87 2.89
C GLN A 393 8.14 5.10 4.10
N PRO A 394 8.44 3.80 4.24
CA PRO A 394 8.16 3.08 5.48
C PRO A 394 8.87 3.80 6.62
N ALA A 395 8.17 4.01 7.74
CA ALA A 395 8.76 4.55 8.96
C ALA A 395 10.06 3.79 9.29
N PRO A 396 11.13 4.46 9.76
CA PRO A 396 12.39 3.80 10.06
C PRO A 396 12.14 2.71 11.10
N VAL A 397 12.41 1.46 10.71
CA VAL A 397 12.41 0.32 11.62
C VAL A 397 13.51 0.57 12.63
N LYS A 398 13.14 0.77 13.90
CA LYS A 398 14.08 0.85 15.01
C LYS A 398 14.94 -0.43 14.99
N PRO A 399 16.27 -0.36 14.97
CA PRO A 399 17.08 -1.58 15.02
C PRO A 399 16.79 -2.31 16.33
N ALA A 400 16.42 -3.59 16.20
CA ALA A 400 16.35 -4.48 17.35
C ALA A 400 17.73 -4.55 18.00
N ASP A 401 17.78 -4.42 19.32
CA ASP A 401 19.00 -4.50 20.13
C ASP A 401 19.81 -5.75 19.78
N ALA A 402 21.01 -5.54 19.27
CA ALA A 402 21.97 -6.61 19.09
C ALA A 402 22.41 -7.14 20.47
N PRO A 403 22.49 -8.47 20.68
CA PRO A 403 22.98 -8.99 21.94
C PRO A 403 24.46 -8.61 22.12
N ALA A 404 24.79 -8.10 23.32
CA ALA A 404 26.12 -7.73 23.72
C ALA A 404 27.10 -8.91 23.53
N ALA A 405 28.18 -8.67 22.80
CA ALA A 405 29.29 -9.60 22.69
C ALA A 405 29.91 -9.81 24.08
N ALA A 406 29.84 -11.05 24.58
CA ALA A 406 30.56 -11.47 25.77
C ALA A 406 32.05 -11.45 25.48
N SER A 407 32.77 -10.63 26.23
CA SER A 407 34.23 -10.69 26.34
C SER A 407 34.60 -12.01 27.05
N ALA A 408 35.42 -12.82 26.43
CA ALA A 408 36.11 -13.93 27.05
C ALA A 408 37.61 -13.61 27.19
N PRO A 409 38.30 -14.20 28.17
CA PRO A 409 39.54 -13.73 28.77
C PRO A 409 40.80 -13.85 27.89
#